data_e554796a3e55368d4d87b09cf590529a
#
_entry.id   e554796a3e55368d4d87b09cf590529a
#
_cell.length_a   1.000
_cell.length_b   1.000
_cell.length_c   1.000
_cell.angle_alpha   90.00
_cell.angle_beta   90.00
_cell.angle_gamma   90.00
#
_symmetry.space_group_name_H-M   'P 1'
#
loop_
_entity.id
_entity.type
_entity.pdbx_description
1 polymer ?
#
loop_
_entity_poly.entity_id
_entity_poly.type
_entity_poly.pdbx_seq_one_letter_code
_entity_poly.pdbx_strand_id
1 'polypeptide(L)'
;CVCLVILAGCSHPADTNHKEAGAGTGSDGKPSAEISSMPTKKPEGETLAEASPEPAIVEEDWSEYFDGRNGAAVLYHASDARYRIYNKKLALSRRSPCSTFKIISSLIALENGIVDSDHSTRRWSGEQFWNESWNRDIDFREAFRTSCVWYYREVIDEIGKKQMQQQLDALRYGNCDISDWKGRRNKNNSNRALTGFWIESSLKISPKEQAEVMERIFGEESMYSWETQKELRQVMLTKRNKKTALSIYGKTGMGAKQGEAVDAWFTGFAEMEEDRIYYCVYLGRIEGRNISSDKAKEIAIELVSDYVKGF
;
A
#
# COMPACT_ATOMS: atom_id res chain seq x y z
N CYS A 1 -49.62 -16.98 17.80
CA CYS A 1 -50.21 -17.89 16.81
C CYS A 1 -49.12 -18.58 16.02
N VAL A 2 -49.16 -19.86 16.22
CA VAL A 2 -48.43 -20.98 15.71
C VAL A 2 -49.01 -21.36 14.32
N CYS A 3 -48.16 -21.80 13.40
CA CYS A 3 -48.33 -22.85 12.41
C CYS A 3 -47.07 -22.84 11.56
N LEU A 4 -46.20 -23.74 11.68
CA LEU A 4 -46.03 -25.17 11.49
C LEU A 4 -46.21 -25.64 10.02
N VAL A 5 -45.09 -26.12 9.46
CA VAL A 5 -44.79 -27.35 8.67
C VAL A 5 -45.32 -27.41 7.22
N ILE A 6 -44.49 -27.76 6.25
CA ILE A 6 -44.32 -29.13 5.73
C ILE A 6 -43.13 -29.26 4.76
N LEU A 7 -42.37 -30.32 4.94
CA LEU A 7 -41.32 -30.92 4.10
C LEU A 7 -41.93 -31.75 2.94
N ALA A 8 -41.26 -31.77 1.78
CA ALA A 8 -41.14 -32.91 0.87
C ALA A 8 -40.01 -32.57 -0.11
N GLY A 9 -38.95 -33.28 -0.36
CA GLY A 9 -38.64 -34.70 -0.32
C GLY A 9 -38.92 -35.39 -1.65
N CYS A 10 -37.84 -35.72 -2.45
CA CYS A 10 -37.65 -36.81 -3.40
C CYS A 10 -36.58 -36.43 -4.43
N SER A 11 -35.41 -36.99 -4.43
CA SER A 11 -34.93 -38.33 -4.82
C SER A 11 -34.38 -38.38 -6.24
N HIS A 12 -33.11 -38.77 -6.32
CA HIS A 12 -32.33 -39.21 -7.48
C HIS A 12 -32.91 -40.44 -8.16
N PRO A 13 -32.51 -40.77 -9.41
CA PRO A 13 -31.46 -41.79 -9.48
C PRO A 13 -30.36 -41.57 -10.53
N ALA A 14 -29.28 -42.29 -10.28
CA ALA A 14 -28.13 -42.55 -11.13
C ALA A 14 -28.42 -43.64 -12.17
N ASP A 15 -27.54 -43.79 -13.13
CA ASP A 15 -26.94 -44.97 -13.80
C ASP A 15 -26.64 -44.64 -15.27
N THR A 16 -25.69 -45.12 -15.93
CA THR A 16 -24.59 -46.10 -15.91
C THR A 16 -23.82 -46.01 -17.23
N ASN A 17 -22.54 -46.24 -17.16
CA ASN A 17 -21.61 -46.94 -18.07
C ASN A 17 -21.93 -47.14 -19.57
N HIS A 18 -20.94 -46.88 -20.45
CA HIS A 18 -20.30 -47.94 -21.22
C HIS A 18 -18.92 -47.58 -21.81
N LYS A 19 -18.04 -48.55 -21.70
CA LYS A 19 -16.72 -48.79 -22.26
C LYS A 19 -16.73 -48.96 -23.79
N GLU A 20 -15.62 -48.76 -24.48
CA GLU A 20 -14.63 -49.64 -25.12
C GLU A 20 -13.95 -48.88 -26.27
N ALA A 21 -12.66 -48.73 -26.30
CA ALA A 21 -11.59 -49.60 -26.80
C ALA A 21 -11.53 -49.67 -28.34
N GLY A 22 -10.41 -49.30 -28.89
CA GLY A 22 -10.03 -49.56 -30.28
C GLY A 22 -8.58 -49.13 -30.58
N ALA A 23 -7.66 -50.07 -30.58
CA ALA A 23 -6.26 -49.94 -30.93
C ALA A 23 -6.06 -49.92 -32.46
N GLY A 24 -5.02 -49.22 -32.95
CA GLY A 24 -4.58 -49.28 -34.33
C GLY A 24 -3.12 -48.83 -34.45
N THR A 25 -2.27 -49.80 -34.70
CA THR A 25 -0.83 -49.77 -34.97
C THR A 25 -0.53 -49.27 -36.38
N GLY A 26 0.62 -48.62 -36.60
CA GLY A 26 1.17 -48.40 -37.94
C GLY A 26 2.43 -47.54 -37.93
N SER A 27 3.49 -48.19 -38.25
CA SER A 27 4.91 -47.95 -38.27
C SER A 27 5.40 -46.99 -39.37
N ASP A 28 6.65 -46.54 -39.16
CA ASP A 28 7.75 -46.30 -40.14
C ASP A 28 7.85 -44.95 -40.85
N GLY A 29 9.06 -44.39 -40.71
CA GLY A 29 9.63 -43.47 -41.69
C GLY A 29 10.51 -42.35 -41.14
N LYS A 30 11.77 -42.68 -40.80
CA LYS A 30 12.86 -41.67 -40.75
C LYS A 30 13.32 -41.36 -42.18
N PRO A 31 13.75 -40.13 -42.51
CA PRO A 31 15.16 -39.97 -42.76
C PRO A 31 15.80 -38.75 -42.05
N SER A 32 17.04 -38.98 -41.70
CA SER A 32 18.01 -38.03 -41.18
C SER A 32 18.31 -36.93 -42.21
N ALA A 33 18.35 -35.67 -41.75
CA ALA A 33 19.05 -34.62 -42.48
C ALA A 33 20.04 -33.98 -41.50
N GLU A 34 21.30 -34.08 -41.88
CA GLU A 34 22.44 -33.41 -41.25
C GLU A 34 22.24 -31.89 -41.25
N ILE A 35 22.29 -31.25 -40.09
CA ILE A 35 22.36 -29.81 -40.01
C ILE A 35 23.80 -29.44 -39.64
N SER A 36 24.45 -28.88 -40.66
CA SER A 36 25.75 -28.23 -40.65
C SER A 36 25.84 -27.19 -39.53
N SER A 37 26.87 -27.31 -38.71
CA SER A 37 27.24 -26.38 -37.64
C SER A 37 27.71 -25.05 -38.24
N MET A 38 26.90 -24.00 -38.05
CA MET A 38 27.38 -22.61 -38.19
C MET A 38 27.88 -22.09 -36.83
N PRO A 39 29.00 -21.35 -36.79
CA PRO A 39 29.53 -20.82 -35.53
C PRO A 39 28.64 -19.71 -35.00
N THR A 40 28.12 -19.91 -33.81
CA THR A 40 27.43 -18.84 -33.02
C THR A 40 28.43 -17.78 -32.63
N LYS A 41 28.29 -16.62 -33.24
CA LYS A 41 28.97 -15.39 -32.83
C LYS A 41 28.41 -15.00 -31.44
N LYS A 42 29.30 -15.01 -30.43
CA LYS A 42 29.04 -14.52 -29.10
C LYS A 42 28.67 -13.02 -29.20
N PRO A 43 27.57 -12.53 -28.59
CA PRO A 43 27.36 -11.10 -28.54
C PRO A 43 28.39 -10.49 -27.61
N GLU A 44 29.23 -9.62 -28.14
CA GLU A 44 30.11 -8.75 -27.36
C GLU A 44 29.28 -7.63 -26.74
N GLY A 45 29.44 -7.46 -25.42
CA GLY A 45 29.27 -6.17 -24.77
C GLY A 45 27.84 -5.70 -24.54
N GLU A 46 27.08 -6.37 -23.67
CA GLU A 46 26.16 -5.60 -22.81
C GLU A 46 26.99 -4.83 -21.78
N THR A 47 27.19 -3.56 -22.04
CA THR A 47 27.63 -2.61 -21.03
C THR A 47 26.57 -2.64 -19.94
N LEU A 48 26.91 -3.21 -18.78
CA LEU A 48 26.11 -3.06 -17.56
C LEU A 48 25.96 -1.56 -17.36
N ALA A 49 24.74 -1.06 -17.50
CA ALA A 49 24.43 0.31 -17.10
C ALA A 49 24.90 0.44 -15.64
N GLU A 50 25.85 1.33 -15.40
CA GLU A 50 26.30 1.63 -14.05
C GLU A 50 25.06 2.05 -13.25
N ALA A 51 24.73 1.30 -12.21
CA ALA A 51 23.64 1.63 -11.30
C ALA A 51 23.89 3.03 -10.78
N SER A 52 22.96 3.94 -10.99
CA SER A 52 23.05 5.29 -10.43
C SER A 52 23.37 5.18 -8.93
N PRO A 53 24.30 5.99 -8.41
CA PRO A 53 24.68 5.93 -7.00
C PRO A 53 23.44 6.11 -6.11
N GLU A 54 23.33 5.30 -5.06
CA GLU A 54 22.23 5.45 -4.11
C GLU A 54 22.23 6.87 -3.52
N PRO A 55 21.01 7.48 -3.35
CA PRO A 55 20.90 8.81 -2.78
C PRO A 55 21.58 8.92 -1.41
N ALA A 56 22.32 10.00 -1.20
CA ALA A 56 23.04 10.24 0.05
C ALA A 56 22.06 10.44 1.23
N ILE A 57 22.45 9.96 2.41
CA ILE A 57 21.71 10.20 3.65
C ILE A 57 22.40 11.32 4.43
N VAL A 58 21.66 12.37 4.76
CA VAL A 58 22.04 13.45 5.65
C VAL A 58 21.21 13.35 6.92
N GLU A 59 21.87 13.28 8.07
CA GLU A 59 21.18 13.29 9.36
C GLU A 59 20.94 14.73 9.80
N GLU A 60 19.68 15.02 10.18
CA GLU A 60 19.21 16.35 10.57
C GLU A 60 18.78 16.36 12.04
N ASP A 61 18.98 17.46 12.72
CA ASP A 61 18.40 17.67 14.05
C ASP A 61 17.05 18.39 13.95
N TRP A 62 16.00 17.62 13.89
CA TRP A 62 14.62 18.09 13.89
C TRP A 62 13.91 17.78 15.23
N SER A 63 14.70 17.63 16.30
CA SER A 63 14.17 17.29 17.63
C SER A 63 13.10 18.24 18.14
N GLU A 64 13.20 19.54 17.79
CA GLU A 64 12.24 20.56 18.17
C GLU A 64 10.80 20.28 17.70
N TYR A 65 10.63 19.74 16.48
CA TYR A 65 9.30 19.37 15.95
C TYR A 65 8.67 18.22 16.74
N PHE A 66 9.47 17.38 17.36
CA PHE A 66 9.00 16.19 18.08
C PHE A 66 8.66 16.44 19.55
N ASP A 67 9.12 17.55 20.14
CA ASP A 67 8.84 17.90 21.54
C ASP A 67 9.03 16.72 22.50
N GLY A 68 10.19 16.05 22.40
CA GLY A 68 10.54 14.89 23.23
C GLY A 68 9.76 13.60 22.94
N ARG A 69 8.95 13.54 21.87
CA ARG A 69 8.30 12.30 21.40
C ARG A 69 9.32 11.39 20.72
N ASN A 70 9.13 10.09 20.86
CA ASN A 70 9.92 9.10 20.14
C ASN A 70 9.44 9.05 18.69
N GLY A 71 10.14 9.75 17.80
CA GLY A 71 9.74 9.86 16.41
C GLY A 71 10.91 9.84 15.43
N ALA A 72 10.57 9.73 14.16
CA ALA A 72 11.47 9.86 13.03
C ALA A 72 10.80 10.64 11.90
N ALA A 73 11.58 11.40 11.16
CA ALA A 73 11.16 12.02 9.93
C ALA A 73 12.14 11.70 8.80
N VAL A 74 11.59 11.58 7.60
CA VAL A 74 12.34 11.42 6.35
C VAL A 74 11.78 12.40 5.34
N LEU A 75 12.64 13.21 4.74
CA LEU A 75 12.36 13.96 3.53
C LEU A 75 13.29 13.46 2.43
N TYR A 76 12.77 13.17 1.27
CA TYR A 76 13.52 12.87 0.06
C TYR A 76 13.18 13.89 -1.01
N HIS A 77 14.18 14.60 -1.45
CA HIS A 77 14.08 15.58 -2.52
C HIS A 77 14.81 15.02 -3.74
N ALA A 78 14.05 14.68 -4.79
CA ALA A 78 14.58 13.97 -5.94
C ALA A 78 15.64 14.79 -6.70
N SER A 79 15.47 16.13 -6.80
CA SER A 79 16.35 17.02 -7.54
C SER A 79 17.77 17.12 -6.94
N ASP A 80 17.94 16.93 -5.62
CA ASP A 80 19.25 16.90 -4.97
C ASP A 80 19.73 15.47 -4.61
N ALA A 81 18.93 14.46 -4.94
CA ALA A 81 19.20 13.05 -4.70
C ALA A 81 19.61 12.73 -3.25
N ARG A 82 18.94 13.35 -2.26
CA ARG A 82 19.27 13.23 -0.84
C ARG A 82 18.09 12.85 0.02
N TYR A 83 18.34 11.93 0.95
CA TYR A 83 17.49 11.70 2.09
C TYR A 83 17.97 12.56 3.25
N ARG A 84 17.09 13.43 3.77
CA ARG A 84 17.29 14.11 5.05
C ARG A 84 16.51 13.38 6.12
N ILE A 85 17.17 12.97 7.18
CA ILE A 85 16.60 12.02 8.13
C ILE A 85 16.84 12.49 9.57
N TYR A 86 15.77 12.59 10.33
CA TYR A 86 15.82 12.67 11.79
C TYR A 86 15.64 11.29 12.41
N ASN A 87 16.47 10.96 13.41
CA ASN A 87 16.47 9.67 14.11
C ASN A 87 16.61 8.48 13.13
N LYS A 88 17.76 8.38 12.51
CA LYS A 88 18.08 7.36 11.49
C LYS A 88 17.76 5.94 11.92
N LYS A 89 18.03 5.57 13.19
CA LYS A 89 17.73 4.23 13.71
C LYS A 89 16.24 3.91 13.57
N LEU A 90 15.38 4.85 13.94
CA LEU A 90 13.93 4.66 13.88
C LEU A 90 13.42 4.80 12.44
N ALA A 91 13.98 5.74 11.66
CA ALA A 91 13.66 5.94 10.26
C ALA A 91 13.91 4.70 9.38
N LEU A 92 14.86 3.86 9.74
CA LEU A 92 15.19 2.59 9.06
C LEU A 92 14.50 1.37 9.68
N SER A 93 13.75 1.55 10.76
CA SER A 93 13.07 0.44 11.46
C SER A 93 11.70 0.18 10.87
N ARG A 94 11.45 -1.04 10.41
CA ARG A 94 10.17 -1.46 9.84
C ARG A 94 9.09 -1.66 10.90
N ARG A 95 7.90 -1.12 10.65
CA ARG A 95 6.68 -1.24 11.46
C ARG A 95 5.48 -1.54 10.57
N SER A 96 4.33 -1.86 11.17
CA SER A 96 3.10 -2.07 10.41
C SER A 96 2.65 -0.76 9.75
N PRO A 97 2.35 -0.74 8.45
CA PRO A 97 1.91 0.48 7.76
C PRO A 97 0.56 0.97 8.23
N CYS A 98 -0.28 0.09 8.75
CA CYS A 98 -1.65 0.41 9.14
C CYS A 98 -2.41 1.13 8.01
N SER A 99 -3.11 2.22 8.30
CA SER A 99 -3.91 2.92 7.29
C SER A 99 -3.13 3.69 6.24
N THR A 100 -1.79 3.84 6.34
CA THR A 100 -1.00 4.37 5.23
C THR A 100 -1.03 3.45 4.01
N PHE A 101 -1.23 2.14 4.23
CA PHE A 101 -1.39 1.14 3.17
C PHE A 101 -2.59 1.40 2.25
N LYS A 102 -3.53 2.24 2.67
CA LYS A 102 -4.65 2.66 1.82
C LYS A 102 -4.20 3.42 0.57
N ILE A 103 -3.04 4.06 0.58
CA ILE A 103 -2.45 4.65 -0.63
C ILE A 103 -2.22 3.54 -1.68
N ILE A 104 -1.58 2.44 -1.26
CA ILE A 104 -1.21 1.34 -2.14
C ILE A 104 -2.44 0.58 -2.65
N SER A 105 -3.36 0.24 -1.74
CA SER A 105 -4.59 -0.45 -2.14
C SER A 105 -5.48 0.40 -3.04
N SER A 106 -5.52 1.73 -2.84
CA SER A 106 -6.22 2.66 -3.75
C SER A 106 -5.55 2.73 -5.12
N LEU A 107 -4.22 2.86 -5.14
CA LEU A 107 -3.43 2.88 -6.37
C LEU A 107 -3.71 1.66 -7.24
N ILE A 108 -3.62 0.46 -6.65
CA ILE A 108 -3.84 -0.79 -7.36
C ILE A 108 -5.30 -0.90 -7.82
N ALA A 109 -6.23 -0.52 -6.98
CA ALA A 109 -7.66 -0.60 -7.30
C ALA A 109 -8.07 0.35 -8.43
N LEU A 110 -7.57 1.59 -8.42
CA LEU A 110 -7.80 2.58 -9.49
C LEU A 110 -7.17 2.12 -10.81
N GLU A 111 -5.91 1.69 -10.79
CA GLU A 111 -5.17 1.24 -11.99
C GLU A 111 -5.83 0.05 -12.67
N ASN A 112 -6.55 -0.78 -11.93
CA ASN A 112 -7.22 -1.98 -12.45
C ASN A 112 -8.74 -1.83 -12.57
N GLY A 113 -9.30 -0.63 -12.39
CA GLY A 113 -10.72 -0.37 -12.54
C GLY A 113 -11.61 -1.07 -11.49
N ILE A 114 -11.03 -1.52 -10.37
CA ILE A 114 -11.78 -2.11 -9.23
C ILE A 114 -12.51 -1.00 -8.47
N VAL A 115 -11.93 0.19 -8.46
CA VAL A 115 -12.50 1.40 -7.89
C VAL A 115 -12.55 2.47 -8.97
N ASP A 116 -13.70 3.07 -9.12
CA ASP A 116 -13.91 4.31 -9.83
C ASP A 116 -14.13 5.41 -8.79
N SER A 117 -13.45 6.54 -8.93
CA SER A 117 -13.50 7.62 -7.95
C SER A 117 -14.89 8.21 -7.73
N ASP A 118 -15.77 8.11 -8.73
CA ASP A 118 -17.10 8.74 -8.73
C ASP A 118 -18.24 7.75 -8.44
N HIS A 119 -18.05 6.44 -8.71
CA HIS A 119 -19.11 5.43 -8.65
C HIS A 119 -18.81 4.20 -7.79
N SER A 120 -17.85 4.30 -6.87
CA SER A 120 -17.39 3.14 -6.07
C SER A 120 -18.01 3.07 -4.68
N THR A 121 -19.29 3.33 -4.56
CA THR A 121 -20.02 3.16 -3.31
C THR A 121 -20.18 1.68 -2.98
N ARG A 122 -19.76 1.29 -1.76
CA ARG A 122 -19.97 -0.06 -1.21
C ARG A 122 -21.06 -0.04 -0.16
N ARG A 123 -21.86 -1.09 -0.18
CA ARG A 123 -22.98 -1.23 0.74
C ARG A 123 -22.52 -1.68 2.11
N TRP A 124 -22.95 -0.96 3.13
CA TRP A 124 -22.70 -1.32 4.52
C TRP A 124 -23.49 -2.59 4.92
N SER A 125 -22.84 -3.48 5.65
CA SER A 125 -23.42 -4.76 6.09
C SER A 125 -24.48 -4.65 7.19
N GLY A 126 -24.61 -3.46 7.83
CA GLY A 126 -25.42 -3.27 9.03
C GLY A 126 -24.63 -3.48 10.34
N GLU A 127 -23.38 -3.93 10.26
CA GLU A 127 -22.53 -4.11 11.43
C GLU A 127 -22.13 -2.77 12.06
N GLN A 128 -22.28 -2.65 13.36
CA GLN A 128 -21.92 -1.41 14.08
C GLN A 128 -20.42 -1.36 14.38
N PHE A 129 -19.76 -0.36 13.84
CA PHE A 129 -18.36 -0.06 14.13
C PHE A 129 -18.26 1.09 15.12
N TRP A 130 -17.17 1.16 15.86
CA TRP A 130 -16.86 2.24 16.81
C TRP A 130 -16.74 3.62 16.16
N ASN A 131 -16.42 3.69 14.88
CA ASN A 131 -16.41 4.93 14.10
C ASN A 131 -17.74 5.05 13.37
N GLU A 132 -18.59 5.94 13.84
CA GLU A 132 -19.94 6.16 13.29
C GLU A 132 -19.95 6.49 11.79
N SER A 133 -18.89 7.15 11.27
CA SER A 133 -18.78 7.47 9.86
C SER A 133 -18.67 6.23 8.96
N TRP A 134 -18.39 5.05 9.52
CA TRP A 134 -18.31 3.78 8.81
C TRP A 134 -19.65 3.01 8.77
N ASN A 135 -20.65 3.44 9.54
CA ASN A 135 -21.93 2.76 9.72
C ASN A 135 -22.97 3.21 8.68
N ARG A 136 -22.58 3.20 7.42
CA ARG A 136 -23.41 3.56 6.27
C ARG A 136 -22.77 3.07 4.98
N ASP A 137 -23.51 3.12 3.88
CA ASP A 137 -22.94 3.00 2.54
C ASP A 137 -21.91 4.10 2.34
N ILE A 138 -20.74 3.76 1.78
CA ILE A 138 -19.60 4.66 1.70
C ILE A 138 -18.90 4.55 0.35
N ASP A 139 -18.57 5.70 -0.26
CA ASP A 139 -17.80 5.76 -1.49
C ASP A 139 -16.28 5.76 -1.25
N PHE A 140 -15.52 5.70 -2.34
CA PHE A 140 -14.05 5.66 -2.29
C PHE A 140 -13.45 6.89 -1.60
N ARG A 141 -13.91 8.11 -1.93
CA ARG A 141 -13.37 9.36 -1.39
C ARG A 141 -13.58 9.44 0.11
N GLU A 142 -14.79 9.12 0.54
CA GLU A 142 -15.16 9.13 1.95
C GLU A 142 -14.46 7.99 2.72
N ALA A 143 -14.33 6.80 2.12
CA ALA A 143 -13.61 5.67 2.72
C ALA A 143 -12.12 5.99 2.93
N PHE A 144 -11.47 6.68 1.98
CA PHE A 144 -10.09 7.15 2.15
C PHE A 144 -9.99 8.20 3.24
N ARG A 145 -10.87 9.21 3.22
CA ARG A 145 -10.92 10.33 4.17
C ARG A 145 -11.15 9.85 5.61
N THR A 146 -12.12 8.97 5.82
CA THR A 146 -12.47 8.43 7.14
C THR A 146 -11.60 7.23 7.56
N SER A 147 -10.71 6.80 6.66
CA SER A 147 -9.85 5.64 6.88
C SER A 147 -10.63 4.33 7.09
N CYS A 148 -11.77 4.16 6.41
CA CYS A 148 -12.69 3.05 6.59
C CYS A 148 -12.03 1.71 6.31
N VAL A 149 -11.91 0.86 7.35
CA VAL A 149 -11.16 -0.39 7.25
C VAL A 149 -11.96 -1.46 6.50
N TRP A 150 -13.25 -1.59 6.77
CA TRP A 150 -14.08 -2.60 6.11
C TRP A 150 -14.17 -2.39 4.60
N TYR A 151 -14.30 -1.14 4.14
CA TYR A 151 -14.27 -0.81 2.71
C TYR A 151 -12.98 -1.30 2.04
N TYR A 152 -11.83 -0.98 2.67
CA TYR A 152 -10.53 -1.39 2.14
C TYR A 152 -10.25 -2.88 2.28
N ARG A 153 -10.88 -3.56 3.23
CA ARG A 153 -10.81 -5.03 3.30
C ARG A 153 -11.44 -5.66 2.07
N GLU A 154 -12.62 -5.16 1.66
CA GLU A 154 -13.30 -5.62 0.44
C GLU A 154 -12.48 -5.31 -0.82
N VAL A 155 -12.01 -4.05 -0.97
CA VAL A 155 -11.13 -3.66 -2.09
C VAL A 155 -9.91 -4.57 -2.19
N ILE A 156 -9.23 -4.85 -1.09
CA ILE A 156 -8.06 -5.73 -1.07
C ILE A 156 -8.43 -7.18 -1.43
N ASP A 157 -9.57 -7.68 -0.98
CA ASP A 157 -10.03 -9.02 -1.36
C ASP A 157 -10.39 -9.11 -2.85
N GLU A 158 -10.91 -8.04 -3.48
CA GLU A 158 -11.15 -7.96 -4.93
C GLU A 158 -9.85 -7.88 -5.74
N ILE A 159 -8.85 -7.09 -5.30
CA ILE A 159 -7.51 -7.09 -5.90
C ILE A 159 -6.95 -8.52 -5.92
N GLY A 160 -7.15 -9.24 -4.83
CA GLY A 160 -6.68 -10.60 -4.67
C GLY A 160 -5.20 -10.73 -4.36
N LYS A 161 -4.85 -11.86 -3.73
CA LYS A 161 -3.50 -12.06 -3.16
C LYS A 161 -2.39 -12.03 -4.21
N LYS A 162 -2.61 -12.63 -5.38
CA LYS A 162 -1.59 -12.73 -6.44
C LYS A 162 -1.21 -11.34 -6.98
N GLN A 163 -2.21 -10.54 -7.35
CA GLN A 163 -1.99 -9.21 -7.88
C GLN A 163 -1.39 -8.27 -6.82
N MET A 164 -1.89 -8.34 -5.58
CA MET A 164 -1.31 -7.58 -4.48
C MET A 164 0.17 -7.89 -4.29
N GLN A 165 0.58 -9.18 -4.29
CA GLN A 165 1.99 -9.55 -4.17
C GLN A 165 2.83 -8.97 -5.30
N GLN A 166 2.39 -9.12 -6.55
CA GLN A 166 3.11 -8.59 -7.72
C GLN A 166 3.34 -7.07 -7.61
N GLN A 167 2.33 -6.33 -7.16
CA GLN A 167 2.44 -4.86 -7.01
C GLN A 167 3.35 -4.46 -5.85
N LEU A 168 3.31 -5.18 -4.73
CA LEU A 168 4.21 -4.92 -3.61
C LEU A 168 5.67 -5.22 -3.97
N ASP A 169 5.92 -6.29 -4.73
CA ASP A 169 7.25 -6.65 -5.20
C ASP A 169 7.78 -5.59 -6.18
N ALA A 170 6.95 -5.13 -7.13
CA ALA A 170 7.31 -4.05 -8.07
C ALA A 170 7.61 -2.73 -7.35
N LEU A 171 6.81 -2.38 -6.35
CA LEU A 171 7.02 -1.19 -5.50
C LEU A 171 8.15 -1.38 -4.49
N ARG A 172 8.70 -2.57 -4.32
CA ARG A 172 9.65 -2.91 -3.23
C ARG A 172 9.11 -2.43 -1.88
N TYR A 173 7.84 -2.74 -1.59
CA TYR A 173 7.14 -2.22 -0.42
C TYR A 173 7.57 -2.91 0.87
N GLY A 174 8.54 -2.34 1.56
CA GLY A 174 9.02 -2.83 2.84
C GLY A 174 9.51 -4.29 2.77
N ASN A 175 8.89 -5.20 3.55
CA ASN A 175 9.23 -6.63 3.53
C ASN A 175 8.39 -7.46 2.54
N CYS A 176 7.47 -6.86 1.81
CA CYS A 176 6.54 -7.51 0.86
C CYS A 176 5.78 -8.73 1.44
N ASP A 177 5.75 -8.90 2.76
CA ASP A 177 5.15 -10.08 3.40
C ASP A 177 3.64 -9.96 3.59
N ILE A 178 2.88 -10.59 2.70
CA ILE A 178 1.43 -10.73 2.81
C ILE A 178 1.00 -12.15 3.20
N SER A 179 1.89 -12.92 3.83
CA SER A 179 1.62 -14.32 4.23
C SER A 179 0.40 -14.43 5.13
N ASP A 180 0.20 -13.46 6.01
CA ASP A 180 -0.98 -13.39 6.88
C ASP A 180 -2.12 -12.57 6.24
N TRP A 181 -2.58 -12.98 5.06
CA TRP A 181 -3.61 -12.29 4.27
C TRP A 181 -4.82 -11.85 5.08
N LYS A 182 -5.28 -12.68 5.98
CA LYS A 182 -6.47 -12.41 6.81
C LYS A 182 -6.16 -11.68 8.12
N GLY A 183 -4.90 -11.36 8.40
CA GLY A 183 -4.50 -10.63 9.61
C GLY A 183 -4.71 -11.39 10.91
N ARG A 184 -4.53 -12.72 10.90
CA ARG A 184 -4.72 -13.57 12.09
C ARG A 184 -3.71 -13.33 13.19
N ARG A 185 -2.53 -12.77 12.85
CA ARG A 185 -1.48 -12.40 13.81
C ARG A 185 -1.87 -11.17 14.63
N ASN A 186 -2.75 -10.31 14.09
CA ASN A 186 -3.32 -9.22 14.87
C ASN A 186 -4.32 -9.78 15.88
N LYS A 187 -3.91 -9.82 17.14
CA LYS A 187 -4.73 -10.29 18.27
C LYS A 187 -5.50 -9.17 18.96
N ASN A 188 -5.30 -7.93 18.53
CA ASN A 188 -5.99 -6.76 19.10
C ASN A 188 -7.43 -6.62 18.57
N ASN A 189 -7.75 -7.29 17.47
CA ASN A 189 -9.07 -7.24 16.86
C ASN A 189 -9.50 -8.63 16.34
N SER A 190 -10.64 -9.10 16.80
CA SER A 190 -11.26 -10.36 16.34
C SER A 190 -12.17 -10.15 15.13
N ASN A 191 -12.59 -8.91 14.87
CA ASN A 191 -13.46 -8.57 13.76
C ASN A 191 -12.72 -8.67 12.43
N ARG A 192 -13.16 -9.56 11.56
CA ARG A 192 -12.55 -9.83 10.25
C ARG A 192 -12.61 -8.66 9.29
N ALA A 193 -13.65 -7.84 9.37
CA ALA A 193 -13.78 -6.63 8.57
C ALA A 193 -12.71 -5.57 8.91
N LEU A 194 -12.08 -5.69 10.08
CA LEU A 194 -11.10 -4.76 10.61
C LEU A 194 -9.68 -5.35 10.72
N THR A 195 -9.41 -6.48 10.06
CA THR A 195 -8.08 -7.13 10.08
C THR A 195 -7.52 -7.33 8.68
N GLY A 196 -6.21 -7.49 8.57
CA GLY A 196 -5.51 -7.76 7.33
C GLY A 196 -3.99 -7.75 7.52
N PHE A 197 -3.26 -8.21 6.53
CA PHE A 197 -1.80 -8.31 6.57
C PHE A 197 -1.10 -6.97 6.84
N TRP A 198 -1.76 -5.84 6.58
CA TRP A 198 -1.24 -4.47 6.75
C TRP A 198 -1.55 -3.83 8.11
N ILE A 199 -2.39 -4.47 8.94
CA ILE A 199 -2.79 -3.98 10.27
C ILE A 199 -2.16 -4.87 11.33
N GLU A 200 -1.04 -4.41 11.92
CA GLU A 200 -0.35 -5.08 13.03
C GLU A 200 -0.05 -6.58 12.76
N SER A 201 0.25 -6.89 11.50
CA SER A 201 0.43 -8.26 11.03
C SER A 201 1.76 -8.43 10.27
N SER A 202 1.79 -9.21 9.18
CA SER A 202 3.01 -9.63 8.49
C SER A 202 3.71 -8.50 7.73
N LEU A 203 2.95 -7.60 7.10
CA LEU A 203 3.53 -6.52 6.30
C LEU A 203 4.17 -5.45 7.17
N LYS A 204 5.42 -5.11 6.87
CA LYS A 204 6.20 -4.10 7.59
C LYS A 204 6.93 -3.20 6.61
N ILE A 205 7.04 -1.91 6.96
CA ILE A 205 7.76 -0.90 6.18
C ILE A 205 8.39 0.11 7.14
N SER A 206 9.52 0.70 6.74
CA SER A 206 10.18 1.77 7.49
C SER A 206 9.76 3.16 6.98
N PRO A 207 9.95 4.22 7.76
CA PRO A 207 9.72 5.59 7.30
C PRO A 207 10.50 5.94 6.02
N LYS A 208 11.75 5.49 5.89
CA LYS A 208 12.55 5.71 4.68
C LYS A 208 11.91 5.02 3.48
N GLU A 209 11.57 3.74 3.61
CA GLU A 209 10.91 2.99 2.54
C GLU A 209 9.53 3.57 2.17
N GLN A 210 8.79 4.18 3.11
CA GLN A 210 7.55 4.91 2.79
C GLN A 210 7.81 6.08 1.83
N ALA A 211 8.85 6.88 2.08
CA ALA A 211 9.21 8.00 1.19
C ALA A 211 9.66 7.50 -0.20
N GLU A 212 10.44 6.40 -0.25
CA GLU A 212 10.85 5.76 -1.51
C GLU A 212 9.65 5.24 -2.32
N VAL A 213 8.68 4.65 -1.65
CA VAL A 213 7.47 4.18 -2.33
C VAL A 213 6.66 5.34 -2.89
N MET A 214 6.57 6.47 -2.17
CA MET A 214 5.89 7.66 -2.70
C MET A 214 6.60 8.20 -3.95
N GLU A 215 7.93 8.16 -3.99
CA GLU A 215 8.70 8.54 -5.17
C GLU A 215 8.41 7.59 -6.35
N ARG A 216 8.42 6.26 -6.14
CA ARG A 216 8.09 5.29 -7.20
C ARG A 216 6.66 5.43 -7.74
N ILE A 217 5.72 5.94 -6.94
CA ILE A 217 4.34 6.16 -7.37
C ILE A 217 4.18 7.50 -8.09
N PHE A 218 4.77 8.58 -7.58
CA PHE A 218 4.51 9.94 -8.04
C PHE A 218 5.71 10.61 -8.71
N GLY A 219 6.85 9.93 -8.79
CA GLY A 219 8.05 10.40 -9.48
C GLY A 219 7.92 10.36 -11.01
N GLU A 220 8.96 10.82 -11.68
CA GLU A 220 8.98 10.92 -13.15
C GLU A 220 8.96 9.55 -13.83
N GLU A 221 9.60 8.54 -13.23
CA GLU A 221 9.70 7.18 -13.75
C GLU A 221 8.58 6.25 -13.23
N SER A 222 7.45 6.81 -12.82
CA SER A 222 6.34 6.02 -12.32
C SER A 222 5.77 5.07 -13.37
N MET A 223 5.55 3.81 -12.97
CA MET A 223 4.91 2.79 -13.80
C MET A 223 3.38 2.91 -13.88
N TYR A 224 2.78 3.81 -13.09
CA TYR A 224 1.33 3.98 -13.00
C TYR A 224 0.83 5.08 -13.91
N SER A 225 -0.39 4.91 -14.44
CA SER A 225 -1.00 5.88 -15.34
C SER A 225 -1.16 7.26 -14.69
N TRP A 226 -1.13 8.31 -15.51
CA TRP A 226 -1.38 9.66 -15.05
C TRP A 226 -2.78 9.82 -14.44
N GLU A 227 -3.76 9.15 -15.02
CA GLU A 227 -5.16 9.15 -14.57
C GLU A 227 -5.25 8.59 -13.14
N THR A 228 -4.64 7.45 -12.88
CA THR A 228 -4.58 6.83 -11.55
C THR A 228 -3.88 7.73 -10.54
N GLN A 229 -2.73 8.28 -10.90
CA GLN A 229 -2.03 9.23 -10.02
C GLN A 229 -2.85 10.47 -9.74
N LYS A 230 -3.55 11.01 -10.72
CA LYS A 230 -4.43 12.19 -10.59
C LYS A 230 -5.57 11.93 -9.62
N GLU A 231 -6.26 10.80 -9.75
CA GLU A 231 -7.37 10.43 -8.86
C GLU A 231 -6.87 10.21 -7.42
N LEU A 232 -5.73 9.52 -7.28
CA LEU A 232 -5.13 9.30 -5.98
C LEU A 232 -4.70 10.60 -5.29
N ARG A 233 -4.13 11.56 -6.04
CA ARG A 233 -3.80 12.92 -5.55
C ARG A 233 -5.02 13.64 -5.00
N GLN A 234 -6.19 13.53 -5.65
CA GLN A 234 -7.41 14.20 -5.19
C GLN A 234 -7.81 13.76 -3.78
N VAL A 235 -7.77 12.45 -3.50
CA VAL A 235 -8.12 11.92 -2.17
C VAL A 235 -7.01 12.10 -1.13
N MET A 236 -5.75 12.20 -1.55
CA MET A 236 -4.60 12.45 -0.68
C MET A 236 -4.41 13.91 -0.30
N LEU A 237 -5.03 14.86 -1.01
CA LEU A 237 -4.83 16.30 -0.77
C LEU A 237 -5.20 16.66 0.67
N THR A 238 -4.22 17.10 1.43
CA THR A 238 -4.34 17.42 2.85
C THR A 238 -4.32 18.92 3.12
N LYS A 239 -3.45 19.65 2.44
CA LYS A 239 -3.29 21.09 2.59
C LYS A 239 -2.85 21.73 1.27
N ARG A 240 -3.42 22.87 0.96
CA ARG A 240 -2.97 23.73 -0.16
C ARG A 240 -2.77 25.14 0.33
N ASN A 241 -1.58 25.68 0.10
CA ASN A 241 -1.28 27.07 0.35
C ASN A 241 -1.25 27.84 -0.97
N LYS A 242 -2.27 28.66 -1.21
CA LYS A 242 -2.39 29.44 -2.46
C LYS A 242 -1.33 30.52 -2.63
N LYS A 243 -0.70 30.98 -1.53
CA LYS A 243 0.33 32.05 -1.60
C LYS A 243 1.69 31.50 -2.03
N THR A 244 2.02 30.30 -1.60
CA THR A 244 3.31 29.65 -1.88
C THR A 244 3.20 28.56 -2.94
N ALA A 245 2.02 28.35 -3.55
CA ALA A 245 1.70 27.23 -4.44
C ALA A 245 1.94 25.83 -3.85
N LEU A 246 2.34 25.73 -2.57
CA LEU A 246 2.61 24.46 -1.89
C LEU A 246 1.33 23.65 -1.71
N SER A 247 1.33 22.42 -2.20
CA SER A 247 0.29 21.42 -1.96
C SER A 247 0.90 20.22 -1.23
N ILE A 248 0.25 19.77 -0.16
CA ILE A 248 0.70 18.64 0.66
C ILE A 248 -0.34 17.52 0.55
N TYR A 249 0.11 16.35 0.16
CA TYR A 249 -0.68 15.15 -0.05
C TYR A 249 -0.23 14.06 0.91
N GLY A 250 -1.14 13.33 1.50
CA GLY A 250 -0.72 12.26 2.40
C GLY A 250 -1.86 11.45 3.01
N LYS A 251 -1.45 10.42 3.75
CA LYS A 251 -2.35 9.54 4.50
C LYS A 251 -1.82 9.26 5.88
N THR A 252 -2.70 9.40 6.86
CA THR A 252 -2.47 9.01 8.25
C THR A 252 -2.54 7.49 8.43
N GLY A 253 -1.78 6.97 9.38
CA GLY A 253 -1.88 5.59 9.85
C GLY A 253 -1.75 5.53 11.37
N MET A 254 -2.45 4.60 12.00
CA MET A 254 -2.34 4.37 13.44
C MET A 254 -2.46 2.88 13.74
N GLY A 255 -1.52 2.36 14.52
CA GLY A 255 -1.56 1.03 15.11
C GLY A 255 -1.85 1.14 16.60
N ALA A 256 -2.57 0.14 17.13
CA ALA A 256 -2.89 0.06 18.54
C ALA A 256 -2.59 -1.31 19.11
N LYS A 257 -2.16 -1.35 20.38
CA LYS A 257 -1.98 -2.58 21.14
C LYS A 257 -2.68 -2.44 22.47
N GLN A 258 -3.58 -3.35 22.76
CA GLN A 258 -4.38 -3.31 24.00
C GLN A 258 -5.13 -1.97 24.21
N GLY A 259 -5.65 -1.40 23.11
CA GLY A 259 -6.38 -0.12 23.13
C GLY A 259 -5.52 1.13 23.13
N GLU A 260 -4.19 1.00 23.23
CA GLU A 260 -3.27 2.14 23.24
C GLU A 260 -2.54 2.29 21.93
N ALA A 261 -2.41 3.51 21.41
CA ALA A 261 -1.66 3.81 20.21
C ALA A 261 -0.17 3.45 20.40
N VAL A 262 0.38 2.64 19.48
CA VAL A 262 1.80 2.21 19.49
C VAL A 262 2.58 2.71 18.29
N ASP A 263 1.90 2.92 17.17
CA ASP A 263 2.45 3.43 15.92
C ASP A 263 1.55 4.55 15.40
N ALA A 264 2.11 5.68 15.02
CA ALA A 264 1.38 6.76 14.37
C ALA A 264 2.20 7.29 13.18
N TRP A 265 1.53 7.48 12.04
CA TRP A 265 2.15 7.76 10.77
C TRP A 265 1.49 8.92 10.05
N PHE A 266 2.28 9.67 9.30
CA PHE A 266 1.81 10.43 8.15
C PHE A 266 2.85 10.35 7.04
N THR A 267 2.44 9.85 5.88
CA THR A 267 3.31 9.70 4.70
C THR A 267 2.65 10.24 3.46
N GLY A 268 3.46 10.73 2.54
CA GLY A 268 2.98 11.30 1.30
C GLY A 268 4.06 12.06 0.55
N PHE A 269 3.64 13.08 -0.16
CA PHE A 269 4.52 13.99 -0.88
C PHE A 269 3.99 15.42 -0.84
N ALA A 270 4.86 16.37 -1.15
CA ALA A 270 4.52 17.77 -1.33
C ALA A 270 4.98 18.24 -2.71
N GLU A 271 4.22 19.15 -3.29
CA GLU A 271 4.53 19.79 -4.58
C GLU A 271 4.55 21.30 -4.41
N MET A 272 5.56 21.93 -4.98
CA MET A 272 5.66 23.36 -5.14
C MET A 272 6.22 23.64 -6.54
N GLU A 273 5.39 24.17 -7.45
CA GLU A 273 5.71 24.29 -8.87
C GLU A 273 6.03 22.93 -9.50
N GLU A 274 7.26 22.72 -9.98
CA GLU A 274 7.70 21.44 -10.56
C GLU A 274 8.47 20.55 -9.56
N ASP A 275 8.77 21.07 -8.35
CA ASP A 275 9.49 20.35 -7.33
C ASP A 275 8.61 19.43 -6.50
N ARG A 276 9.18 18.27 -6.13
CA ARG A 276 8.51 17.27 -5.27
C ARG A 276 9.41 16.81 -4.13
N ILE A 277 8.81 16.77 -2.96
CA ILE A 277 9.43 16.27 -1.75
C ILE A 277 8.58 15.10 -1.25
N TYR A 278 9.17 13.91 -1.18
CA TYR A 278 8.52 12.72 -0.65
C TYR A 278 8.86 12.59 0.83
N TYR A 279 7.87 12.32 1.66
CA TYR A 279 8.10 12.36 3.09
C TYR A 279 7.37 11.26 3.88
N CYS A 280 7.92 10.98 5.07
CA CYS A 280 7.25 10.18 6.08
C CYS A 280 7.63 10.70 7.48
N VAL A 281 6.62 10.92 8.31
CA VAL A 281 6.78 11.14 9.76
C VAL A 281 6.15 9.97 10.51
N TYR A 282 6.90 9.45 11.46
CA TYR A 282 6.51 8.35 12.32
C TYR A 282 6.68 8.73 13.80
N LEU A 283 5.72 8.35 14.61
CA LEU A 283 5.79 8.42 16.07
C LEU A 283 5.56 7.02 16.65
N GLY A 284 6.49 6.58 17.49
CA GLY A 284 6.41 5.35 18.27
C GLY A 284 6.08 5.64 19.73
N ARG A 285 5.32 4.75 20.37
CA ARG A 285 4.97 4.89 21.78
C ARG A 285 6.20 4.93 22.67
N ILE A 286 6.18 5.82 23.64
CA ILE A 286 7.03 5.81 24.85
C ILE A 286 6.16 6.07 26.07
N GLU A 287 6.64 5.70 27.24
CA GLU A 287 5.97 5.95 28.51
C GLU A 287 5.79 7.46 28.75
N GLY A 288 4.63 7.85 29.26
CA GLY A 288 4.30 9.23 29.62
C GLY A 288 4.01 10.18 28.44
N ARG A 289 4.02 9.70 27.19
CA ARG A 289 3.73 10.51 26.00
C ARG A 289 2.68 9.86 25.12
N ASN A 290 1.61 10.57 24.86
CA ASN A 290 0.60 10.15 23.89
C ASN A 290 1.08 10.43 22.46
N ILE A 291 0.77 9.51 21.56
CA ILE A 291 0.99 9.65 20.12
C ILE A 291 -0.33 9.60 19.38
N SER A 292 -0.43 10.32 18.27
CA SER A 292 -1.57 10.25 17.37
C SER A 292 -1.13 10.46 15.93
N SER A 293 -1.90 9.95 15.00
CA SER A 293 -1.66 10.20 13.57
C SER A 293 -1.87 11.67 13.19
N ASP A 294 -2.72 12.39 13.91
CA ASP A 294 -2.89 13.84 13.73
C ASP A 294 -1.62 14.61 14.12
N LYS A 295 -0.95 14.18 15.22
CA LYS A 295 0.32 14.80 15.60
C LYS A 295 1.43 14.49 14.61
N ALA A 296 1.51 13.26 14.10
CA ALA A 296 2.45 12.95 13.01
C ALA A 296 2.20 13.80 11.76
N LYS A 297 0.93 14.05 11.42
CA LYS A 297 0.51 14.92 10.33
C LYS A 297 0.89 16.39 10.58
N GLU A 298 0.67 16.92 11.78
CA GLU A 298 1.06 18.28 12.15
C GLU A 298 2.57 18.48 11.97
N ILE A 299 3.38 17.57 12.53
CA ILE A 299 4.84 17.60 12.41
C ILE A 299 5.26 17.58 10.94
N ALA A 300 4.68 16.69 10.13
CA ALA A 300 5.03 16.61 8.72
C ALA A 300 4.69 17.88 7.95
N ILE A 301 3.52 18.47 8.20
CA ILE A 301 3.09 19.70 7.54
C ILE A 301 4.01 20.87 7.92
N GLU A 302 4.38 20.99 9.19
CA GLU A 302 5.28 22.02 9.68
C GLU A 302 6.67 21.85 9.08
N LEU A 303 7.27 20.67 9.23
CA LEU A 303 8.59 20.34 8.73
C LEU A 303 8.71 20.57 7.21
N VAL A 304 7.77 20.07 6.41
CA VAL A 304 7.76 20.28 4.96
C VAL A 304 7.58 21.75 4.63
N SER A 305 6.68 22.45 5.33
CA SER A 305 6.45 23.89 5.07
C SER A 305 7.67 24.75 5.39
N ASP A 306 8.46 24.40 6.41
CA ASP A 306 9.67 25.14 6.77
C ASP A 306 10.85 24.77 5.85
N TYR A 307 10.94 23.50 5.47
CA TYR A 307 11.93 23.05 4.49
C TYR A 307 11.83 23.81 3.17
N VAL A 308 10.60 23.99 2.65
CA VAL A 308 10.37 24.72 1.36
C VAL A 308 10.64 26.22 1.46
N LYS A 309 10.56 26.82 2.66
CA LYS A 309 10.88 28.25 2.85
C LYS A 309 12.38 28.54 2.79
N GLY A 310 13.22 27.52 2.95
CA GLY A 310 14.66 27.61 2.87
C GLY A 310 15.21 27.59 1.43
N PHE A 311 14.33 27.45 0.45
CA PHE A 311 14.59 27.57 -1.00
C PHE A 311 13.98 28.87 -1.52
#